data_dc6af08eac94ec6974a76962ef2ca1f1
#
_entry.id   dc6af08eac94ec6974a76962ef2ca1f1
#
_cell.length_a   1.000
_cell.length_b   1.000
_cell.length_c   1.000
_cell.angle_alpha   90.00
_cell.angle_beta   90.00
_cell.angle_gamma   90.00
#
_symmetry.space_group_name_H-M   'P 1'
#
loop_
_entity.id
_entity.type
_entity.pdbx_description
1 polymer ?
#
loop_
_entity_poly.entity_id
_entity_poly.type
_entity_poly.pdbx_seq_one_letter_code
_entity_poly.pdbx_strand_id
1 'polypeptide(L)'
;MTVYDSFFINGKWASAGSDHERLPIINPASEETIATVALAQKEDVDRAVEAAAQAFPAWASTDPQVRAQHLYAIANGIEARGDEIASLITAEVGTPTALSRAVQVGWTIQYIRDAADALDHLDFEQSYGPNAILRREPVGVVGAITPWNYP
;
A
#
# COMPACT_ATOMS: atom_id res chain seq x y z
N MET A 1 12.62 21.47 5.73
CA MET A 1 11.47 21.05 4.94
C MET A 1 11.83 19.76 4.22
N THR A 2 11.06 18.72 4.41
CA THR A 2 11.33 17.40 3.78
C THR A 2 10.88 17.43 2.32
N VAL A 3 11.66 16.79 1.43
CA VAL A 3 11.34 16.67 0.00
C VAL A 3 11.21 15.19 -0.33
N TYR A 4 10.03 14.79 -0.82
CA TYR A 4 9.76 13.46 -1.32
C TYR A 4 9.73 13.51 -2.85
N ASP A 5 10.85 13.18 -3.49
CA ASP A 5 11.04 13.27 -4.93
C ASP A 5 11.39 11.93 -5.59
N SER A 6 10.97 10.83 -4.98
CA SER A 6 11.27 9.50 -5.47
C SER A 6 10.05 8.60 -5.46
N PHE A 7 9.96 7.73 -6.48
CA PHE A 7 8.94 6.70 -6.62
C PHE A 7 9.55 5.33 -6.38
N PHE A 8 8.87 4.46 -5.65
CA PHE A 8 9.34 3.08 -5.46
C PHE A 8 8.78 2.19 -6.58
N ILE A 9 9.63 1.85 -7.56
CA ILE A 9 9.25 1.08 -8.75
C ILE A 9 10.23 -0.07 -8.91
N ASN A 10 9.69 -1.27 -9.13
CA ASN A 10 10.51 -2.49 -9.36
C ASN A 10 11.56 -2.73 -8.26
N GLY A 11 11.17 -2.56 -7.00
CA GLY A 11 12.03 -2.79 -5.84
C GLY A 11 13.12 -1.74 -5.61
N LYS A 12 13.07 -0.60 -6.31
CA LYS A 12 14.07 0.48 -6.23
C LYS A 12 13.41 1.85 -6.15
N TRP A 13 14.09 2.78 -5.47
CA TRP A 13 13.73 4.20 -5.49
C TRP A 13 14.26 4.83 -6.78
N ALA A 14 13.36 5.41 -7.56
CA ALA A 14 13.65 6.18 -8.78
C ALA A 14 13.34 7.65 -8.51
N SER A 15 14.32 8.52 -8.68
CA SER A 15 14.12 9.97 -8.50
C SER A 15 13.19 10.53 -9.57
N ALA A 16 12.33 11.44 -9.15
CA ALA A 16 11.59 12.30 -10.04
C ALA A 16 12.54 13.26 -10.77
N GLY A 17 12.31 13.49 -12.05
CA GLY A 17 13.05 14.47 -12.83
C GLY A 17 12.80 15.91 -12.36
N SER A 18 13.61 16.85 -12.84
CA SER A 18 13.45 18.28 -12.56
C SER A 18 12.17 18.88 -13.14
N ASP A 19 11.58 18.23 -14.12
CA ASP A 19 10.35 18.58 -14.84
C ASP A 19 9.06 18.13 -14.14
N HIS A 20 9.18 17.34 -13.05
CA HIS A 20 8.03 16.93 -12.27
C HIS A 20 7.47 18.12 -11.44
N GLU A 21 6.17 18.27 -11.50
CA GLU A 21 5.45 19.17 -10.60
C GLU A 21 5.62 18.70 -9.14
N ARG A 22 5.71 19.64 -8.21
CA ARG A 22 5.83 19.39 -6.77
C ARG A 22 4.68 20.03 -6.03
N LEU A 23 3.98 19.22 -5.25
CA LEU A 23 2.86 19.68 -4.43
C LEU A 23 3.33 19.93 -2.99
N PRO A 24 3.03 21.08 -2.39
CA PRO A 24 3.29 21.31 -0.97
C PRO A 24 2.33 20.48 -0.11
N ILE A 25 2.86 19.88 0.94
CA ILE A 25 2.09 19.24 2.02
C ILE A 25 1.93 20.26 3.12
N ILE A 26 0.69 20.64 3.39
CA ILE A 26 0.33 21.69 4.35
C ILE A 26 -0.22 21.03 5.61
N ASN A 27 0.31 21.41 6.77
CA ASN A 27 -0.26 21.02 8.05
C ASN A 27 -1.56 21.81 8.29
N PRO A 28 -2.71 21.16 8.40
CA PRO A 28 -4.00 21.87 8.51
C PRO A 28 -4.19 22.62 9.84
N ALA A 29 -3.39 22.34 10.86
CA ALA A 29 -3.47 23.02 12.15
C ALA A 29 -2.61 24.30 12.21
N SER A 30 -1.44 24.30 11.55
CA SER A 30 -0.54 25.46 11.54
C SER A 30 -0.58 26.25 10.22
N GLU A 31 -1.18 25.69 9.17
CA GLU A 31 -1.20 26.21 7.79
C GLU A 31 0.21 26.34 7.17
N GLU A 32 1.21 25.74 7.78
CA GLU A 32 2.59 25.74 7.29
C GLU A 32 2.86 24.60 6.33
N THR A 33 3.69 24.84 5.32
CA THR A 33 4.22 23.78 4.46
C THR A 33 5.25 22.95 5.22
N ILE A 34 4.94 21.68 5.47
CA ILE A 34 5.81 20.74 6.22
C ILE A 34 6.69 19.90 5.30
N ALA A 35 6.25 19.65 4.08
CA ALA A 35 6.99 18.87 3.08
C ALA A 35 6.57 19.25 1.66
N THR A 36 7.28 18.70 0.67
CA THR A 36 6.85 18.70 -0.74
C THR A 36 6.95 17.30 -1.31
N VAL A 37 6.03 16.93 -2.21
CA VAL A 37 6.01 15.65 -2.89
C VAL A 37 5.99 15.86 -4.41
N ALA A 38 6.79 15.10 -5.15
CA ALA A 38 6.74 15.08 -6.60
C ALA A 38 5.48 14.36 -7.07
N LEU A 39 4.77 14.92 -8.04
CA LEU A 39 3.64 14.27 -8.70
C LEU A 39 4.16 13.36 -9.81
N ALA A 40 3.69 12.12 -9.82
CA ALA A 40 4.02 11.17 -10.87
C ALA A 40 3.42 11.61 -12.21
N GLN A 41 4.19 11.48 -13.27
CA GLN A 41 3.77 11.67 -14.65
C GLN A 41 3.28 10.35 -15.26
N LYS A 42 2.72 10.43 -16.45
CA LYS A 42 2.23 9.23 -17.16
C LYS A 42 3.30 8.15 -17.32
N GLU A 43 4.51 8.57 -17.62
CA GLU A 43 5.67 7.67 -17.84
C GLU A 43 6.07 6.92 -16.57
N ASP A 44 5.90 7.52 -15.39
CA ASP A 44 6.14 6.87 -14.10
C ASP A 44 5.08 5.80 -13.82
N VAL A 45 3.83 6.12 -14.11
CA VAL A 45 2.72 5.17 -13.99
C VAL A 45 2.90 4.00 -14.95
N ASP A 46 3.25 4.27 -16.22
CA ASP A 46 3.50 3.24 -17.23
C ASP A 46 4.61 2.29 -16.76
N ARG A 47 5.73 2.82 -16.24
CA ARG A 47 6.83 2.01 -15.68
C ARG A 47 6.40 1.18 -14.47
N ALA A 48 5.59 1.75 -13.59
CA ALA A 48 5.08 1.04 -12.41
C ALA A 48 4.15 -0.12 -12.81
N VAL A 49 3.25 0.12 -13.75
CA VAL A 49 2.33 -0.90 -14.29
C VAL A 49 3.11 -1.99 -15.01
N GLU A 50 4.10 -1.64 -15.84
CA GLU A 50 4.94 -2.61 -16.53
C GLU A 50 5.70 -3.49 -15.55
N ALA A 51 6.31 -2.90 -14.52
CA ALA A 51 7.02 -3.65 -13.49
C ALA A 51 6.10 -4.62 -12.74
N ALA A 52 4.89 -4.19 -12.38
CA ALA A 52 3.89 -5.03 -11.75
C ALA A 52 3.41 -6.16 -12.69
N ALA A 53 3.20 -5.87 -13.97
CA ALA A 53 2.81 -6.87 -14.96
C ALA A 53 3.89 -7.92 -15.18
N GLN A 54 5.17 -7.53 -15.18
CA GLN A 54 6.30 -8.46 -15.26
C GLN A 54 6.43 -9.36 -14.04
N ALA A 55 6.13 -8.84 -12.84
CA ALA A 55 6.17 -9.61 -11.59
C ALA A 55 4.95 -10.53 -11.41
N PHE A 56 3.83 -10.22 -12.07
CA PHE A 56 2.55 -10.90 -11.87
C PHE A 56 2.58 -12.42 -12.04
N PRO A 57 3.19 -13.02 -13.09
CA PRO A 57 3.16 -14.48 -13.27
C PRO A 57 3.79 -15.23 -12.10
N ALA A 58 4.92 -14.75 -11.59
CA ALA A 58 5.59 -15.35 -10.43
C ALA A 58 4.78 -15.17 -9.16
N TRP A 59 4.23 -13.99 -8.93
CA TRP A 59 3.38 -13.70 -7.77
C TRP A 59 2.07 -14.49 -7.80
N ALA A 60 1.43 -14.62 -8.96
CA ALA A 60 0.21 -15.38 -9.14
C ALA A 60 0.37 -16.88 -8.78
N SER A 61 1.56 -17.43 -9.02
CA SER A 61 1.90 -18.83 -8.67
C SER A 61 2.46 -19.02 -7.27
N THR A 62 2.62 -17.93 -6.50
CA THR A 62 3.15 -18.01 -5.13
C THR A 62 2.15 -18.71 -4.21
N ASP A 63 2.67 -19.63 -3.38
CA ASP A 63 1.89 -20.34 -2.38
C ASP A 63 1.14 -19.37 -1.46
N PRO A 64 -0.16 -19.61 -1.15
CA PRO A 64 -0.94 -18.77 -0.25
C PRO A 64 -0.27 -18.53 1.10
N GLN A 65 0.40 -19.53 1.68
CA GLN A 65 1.10 -19.39 2.95
C GLN A 65 2.29 -18.41 2.86
N VAL A 66 3.01 -18.42 1.74
CA VAL A 66 4.09 -17.44 1.50
C VAL A 66 3.52 -16.04 1.35
N ARG A 67 2.36 -15.88 0.69
CA ARG A 67 1.66 -14.58 0.61
C ARG A 67 1.21 -14.09 2.00
N ALA A 68 0.67 -14.99 2.84
CA ALA A 68 0.32 -14.68 4.23
C ALA A 68 1.53 -14.19 5.03
N GLN A 69 2.69 -14.84 4.91
CA GLN A 69 3.93 -14.40 5.56
C GLN A 69 4.34 -12.98 5.14
N HIS A 70 4.18 -12.61 3.87
CA HIS A 70 4.44 -11.24 3.41
C HIS A 70 3.47 -10.24 4.02
N LEU A 71 2.18 -10.57 4.15
CA LEU A 71 1.19 -9.72 4.82
C LEU A 71 1.54 -9.53 6.29
N TYR A 72 1.90 -10.57 7.03
CA TYR A 72 2.36 -10.45 8.41
C TYR A 72 3.62 -9.58 8.52
N ALA A 73 4.58 -9.73 7.60
CA ALA A 73 5.78 -8.89 7.59
C ALA A 73 5.44 -7.42 7.38
N ILE A 74 4.48 -7.09 6.50
CA ILE A 74 3.97 -5.73 6.30
C ILE A 74 3.31 -5.21 7.59
N ALA A 75 2.40 -5.99 8.20
CA ALA A 75 1.72 -5.61 9.43
C ALA A 75 2.72 -5.31 10.57
N ASN A 76 3.73 -6.18 10.75
CA ASN A 76 4.78 -6.00 11.74
C ASN A 76 5.66 -4.77 11.45
N GLY A 77 5.96 -4.49 10.19
CA GLY A 77 6.69 -3.29 9.77
C GLY A 77 5.92 -1.99 10.07
N ILE A 78 4.60 -1.98 9.84
CA ILE A 78 3.72 -0.86 10.19
C ILE A 78 3.63 -0.71 11.71
N GLU A 79 3.48 -1.80 12.45
CA GLU A 79 3.42 -1.76 13.92
C GLU A 79 4.69 -1.19 14.55
N ALA A 80 5.86 -1.61 14.06
CA ALA A 80 7.16 -1.12 14.53
C ALA A 80 7.35 0.39 14.30
N ARG A 81 6.67 0.97 13.30
CA ARG A 81 6.69 2.39 12.97
C ARG A 81 5.38 3.12 13.33
N GLY A 82 4.54 2.51 14.15
CA GLY A 82 3.18 2.98 14.39
C GLY A 82 3.08 4.41 14.93
N ASP A 83 3.96 4.82 15.82
CA ASP A 83 3.97 6.17 16.38
C ASP A 83 4.47 7.21 15.36
N GLU A 84 5.47 6.84 14.53
CA GLU A 84 5.93 7.67 13.42
C GLU A 84 4.81 7.91 12.41
N ILE A 85 4.14 6.85 11.97
CA ILE A 85 3.05 6.91 11.00
C ILE A 85 1.89 7.74 11.55
N ALA A 86 1.49 7.52 12.82
CA ALA A 86 0.44 8.28 13.47
C ALA A 86 0.76 9.79 13.53
N SER A 87 2.02 10.13 13.80
CA SER A 87 2.47 11.52 13.82
C SER A 87 2.42 12.17 12.44
N LEU A 88 2.81 11.44 11.39
CA LEU A 88 2.69 11.90 9.99
C LEU A 88 1.23 12.13 9.60
N ILE A 89 0.35 11.18 9.89
CA ILE A 89 -1.10 11.33 9.64
C ILE A 89 -1.66 12.56 10.36
N THR A 90 -1.28 12.78 11.60
CA THR A 90 -1.69 13.98 12.33
C THR A 90 -1.20 15.25 11.67
N ALA A 91 0.06 15.27 11.24
CA ALA A 91 0.66 16.44 10.61
C ALA A 91 0.08 16.75 9.22
N GLU A 92 -0.30 15.73 8.44
CA GLU A 92 -0.75 15.89 7.05
C GLU A 92 -2.28 15.98 6.92
N VAL A 93 -3.02 15.28 7.77
CA VAL A 93 -4.51 15.18 7.69
C VAL A 93 -5.19 15.94 8.82
N GLY A 94 -4.50 16.20 9.93
CA GLY A 94 -5.07 16.88 11.09
C GLY A 94 -5.83 15.95 12.04
N THR A 95 -5.81 14.65 11.82
CA THR A 95 -6.44 13.69 12.76
C THR A 95 -5.72 13.71 14.11
N PRO A 96 -6.44 13.78 15.24
CA PRO A 96 -5.80 13.74 16.57
C PRO A 96 -4.89 12.51 16.74
N THR A 97 -3.68 12.68 17.27
CA THR A 97 -2.64 11.65 17.32
C THR A 97 -3.12 10.33 17.97
N ALA A 98 -3.89 10.42 19.04
CA ALA A 98 -4.46 9.23 19.69
C ALA A 98 -5.38 8.44 18.74
N LEU A 99 -6.18 9.14 17.94
CA LEU A 99 -7.08 8.53 16.95
C LEU A 99 -6.29 7.98 15.76
N SER A 100 -5.30 8.73 15.26
CA SER A 100 -4.39 8.25 14.21
C SER A 100 -3.72 6.95 14.62
N ARG A 101 -3.23 6.87 15.86
CA ARG A 101 -2.53 5.67 16.37
C ARG A 101 -3.48 4.49 16.57
N ALA A 102 -4.62 4.72 17.23
CA ALA A 102 -5.53 3.64 17.59
C ALA A 102 -6.37 3.14 16.41
N VAL A 103 -6.85 4.05 15.56
CA VAL A 103 -7.78 3.71 14.49
C VAL A 103 -7.04 3.56 13.16
N GLN A 104 -6.40 4.61 12.65
CA GLN A 104 -5.84 4.56 11.30
C GLN A 104 -4.66 3.58 11.21
N VAL A 105 -3.75 3.60 12.17
CA VAL A 105 -2.64 2.64 12.22
C VAL A 105 -3.11 1.29 12.76
N GLY A 106 -3.83 1.27 13.89
CA GLY A 106 -4.21 0.03 14.57
C GLY A 106 -5.13 -0.85 13.73
N TRP A 107 -6.17 -0.29 13.12
CA TRP A 107 -7.06 -1.05 12.25
C TRP A 107 -6.39 -1.50 10.96
N THR A 108 -5.51 -0.70 10.39
CA THR A 108 -4.73 -1.12 9.21
C THR A 108 -3.91 -2.37 9.50
N ILE A 109 -3.20 -2.40 10.65
CA ILE A 109 -2.46 -3.58 11.09
C ILE A 109 -3.39 -4.79 11.23
N GLN A 110 -4.55 -4.60 11.88
CA GLN A 110 -5.50 -5.69 12.08
C GLN A 110 -6.07 -6.21 10.77
N TYR A 111 -6.50 -5.33 9.85
CA TYR A 111 -7.03 -5.74 8.55
C TYR A 111 -6.02 -6.50 7.70
N ILE A 112 -4.74 -6.12 7.76
CA ILE A 112 -3.69 -6.86 7.05
C ILE A 112 -3.50 -8.25 7.67
N ARG A 113 -3.52 -8.37 9.00
CA ARG A 113 -3.46 -9.67 9.69
C ARG A 113 -4.67 -10.53 9.39
N ASP A 114 -5.87 -9.97 9.45
CA ASP A 114 -7.11 -10.69 9.12
C ASP A 114 -7.10 -11.19 7.67
N ALA A 115 -6.55 -10.39 6.74
CA ALA A 115 -6.37 -10.82 5.35
C ALA A 115 -5.35 -11.95 5.20
N ALA A 116 -4.28 -11.97 6.02
CA ALA A 116 -3.32 -13.07 6.06
C ALA A 116 -3.96 -14.34 6.61
N ASP A 117 -4.71 -14.23 7.73
CA ASP A 117 -5.42 -15.36 8.35
C ASP A 117 -6.47 -15.95 7.41
N ALA A 118 -7.15 -15.12 6.61
CA ALA A 118 -8.16 -15.57 5.65
C ALA A 118 -7.58 -16.50 4.58
N LEU A 119 -6.28 -16.42 4.25
CA LEU A 119 -5.65 -17.29 3.28
C LEU A 119 -5.59 -18.76 3.74
N ASP A 120 -5.60 -19.01 5.06
CA ASP A 120 -5.63 -20.36 5.63
C ASP A 120 -6.98 -21.07 5.43
N HIS A 121 -8.03 -20.28 5.19
CA HIS A 121 -9.40 -20.76 5.09
C HIS A 121 -10.00 -20.58 3.68
N LEU A 122 -9.22 -20.05 2.75
CA LEU A 122 -9.69 -19.81 1.39
C LEU A 122 -9.39 -20.99 0.47
N ASP A 123 -10.44 -21.72 0.08
CA ASP A 123 -10.35 -22.76 -0.95
C ASP A 123 -10.20 -22.09 -2.33
N PHE A 124 -9.03 -22.23 -2.94
CA PHE A 124 -8.77 -21.73 -4.29
C PHE A 124 -9.38 -22.62 -5.37
N GLU A 125 -9.59 -23.90 -5.07
CA GLU A 125 -10.28 -24.85 -5.95
C GLU A 125 -11.36 -25.58 -5.16
N GLN A 126 -12.57 -25.59 -5.69
CA GLN A 126 -13.71 -26.28 -5.10
C GLN A 126 -14.38 -27.18 -6.15
N SER A 127 -14.74 -28.41 -5.79
CA SER A 127 -15.57 -29.26 -6.65
C SER A 127 -16.96 -28.63 -6.82
N TYR A 128 -17.40 -28.51 -8.06
CA TYR A 128 -18.74 -28.02 -8.40
C TYR A 128 -19.49 -29.10 -9.17
N GLY A 129 -20.21 -29.95 -8.44
CA GLY A 129 -20.83 -31.15 -9.01
C GLY A 129 -19.81 -32.22 -9.41
N PRO A 130 -20.23 -33.25 -10.17
CA PRO A 130 -19.38 -34.42 -10.45
C PRO A 130 -18.31 -34.19 -11.51
N ASN A 131 -18.43 -33.14 -12.34
CA ASN A 131 -17.56 -32.94 -13.52
C ASN A 131 -17.05 -31.51 -13.67
N ALA A 132 -17.13 -30.67 -12.62
CA ALA A 132 -16.68 -29.27 -12.71
C ALA A 132 -15.87 -28.87 -11.47
N ILE A 133 -14.93 -27.95 -11.66
CA ILE A 133 -14.14 -27.32 -10.62
C ILE A 133 -14.32 -25.81 -10.70
N LEU A 134 -14.64 -25.21 -9.59
CA LEU A 134 -14.59 -23.75 -9.44
C LEU A 134 -13.18 -23.36 -8.98
N ARG A 135 -12.48 -22.55 -9.78
CA ARG A 135 -11.14 -22.05 -9.46
C ARG A 135 -11.18 -20.54 -9.25
N ARG A 136 -10.53 -20.07 -8.20
CA ARG A 136 -10.28 -18.64 -7.95
C ARG A 136 -8.95 -18.26 -8.55
N GLU A 137 -8.97 -17.34 -9.49
CA GLU A 137 -7.76 -16.86 -10.16
C GLU A 137 -7.54 -15.37 -9.86
N PRO A 138 -6.27 -14.90 -9.82
CA PRO A 138 -5.99 -13.49 -9.60
C PRO A 138 -6.43 -12.64 -10.81
N VAL A 139 -6.97 -11.46 -10.55
CA VAL A 139 -7.46 -10.55 -11.60
C VAL A 139 -6.35 -9.86 -12.40
N GLY A 140 -5.12 -9.84 -11.88
CA GLY A 140 -3.98 -9.17 -12.52
C GLY A 140 -3.46 -7.97 -11.72
N VAL A 141 -2.91 -6.99 -12.42
CA VAL A 141 -2.42 -5.74 -11.83
C VAL A 141 -3.59 -4.86 -11.42
N VAL A 142 -3.53 -4.30 -10.22
CA VAL A 142 -4.57 -3.46 -9.63
C VAL A 142 -4.00 -2.07 -9.33
N GLY A 143 -4.73 -1.04 -9.74
CA GLY A 143 -4.48 0.34 -9.30
C GLY A 143 -5.26 0.62 -8.00
N ALA A 144 -4.55 0.90 -6.91
CA ALA A 144 -5.16 1.26 -5.64
C ALA A 144 -5.19 2.78 -5.47
N ILE A 145 -6.40 3.36 -5.40
CA ILE A 145 -6.59 4.80 -5.14
C ILE A 145 -7.07 4.95 -3.70
N THR A 146 -6.15 5.32 -2.82
CA THR A 146 -6.44 5.47 -1.39
C THR A 146 -7.26 6.72 -1.11
N PRO A 147 -8.16 6.71 -0.09
CA PRO A 147 -8.91 7.90 0.30
C PRO A 147 -7.99 8.89 1.03
N TRP A 148 -8.18 10.18 0.78
CA TRP A 148 -7.38 11.25 1.37
C TRP A 148 -7.54 11.38 2.89
N ASN A 149 -8.64 10.91 3.45
CA ASN A 149 -8.97 11.05 4.89
C ASN A 149 -8.61 9.82 5.73
N TYR A 150 -8.22 8.72 5.08
CA TYR A 150 -7.67 7.50 5.69
C TYR A 150 -6.52 7.00 4.82
N PRO A 151 -5.41 7.74 4.79
CA PRO A 151 -4.27 7.46 3.90
C PRO A 151 -3.55 6.16 4.25
#